data_28d3eaa50b87beaabd203adf094c8c8f
#
_entry.id   28d3eaa50b87beaabd203adf094c8c8f
#
_cell.length_a   1.000
_cell.length_b   1.000
_cell.length_c   1.000
_cell.angle_alpha   90.00
_cell.angle_beta   90.00
_cell.angle_gamma   90.00
#
_symmetry.space_group_name_H-M   'P 1'
#
loop_
_entity.id
_entity.type
_entity.pdbx_description
1 polymer ?
#
loop_
_entity_poly.entity_id
_entity_poly.type
_entity_poly.pdbx_seq_one_letter_code
_entity_poly.pdbx_strand_id
1 'polypeptide(L)'
;MKIDKLKSALSNYPTGIVCVFAKTDKFYNAIIVNSFTSVSLNPPIISWSLDKKSSKFNVFKNCKSQTIVILCNNQKKFANQIAFHNDKVSELEFKKILKMSICSLYCKTLKKIKIGDHFTFFMKIKKISSIKKLKPLVYYKKNF
;
A
#
# COMPACT_ATOMS: atom_id res chain seq x y z
N MET A 1 14.45 -19.73 -15.24
CA MET A 1 13.82 -18.52 -15.87
C MET A 1 14.65 -17.28 -15.54
N LYS A 2 14.90 -16.43 -16.52
CA LYS A 2 15.64 -15.18 -16.28
C LYS A 2 14.74 -14.14 -15.60
N ILE A 3 15.21 -13.58 -14.49
CA ILE A 3 14.46 -12.59 -13.69
C ILE A 3 14.09 -11.36 -14.51
N ASP A 4 14.96 -10.89 -15.39
CA ASP A 4 14.69 -9.72 -16.23
C ASP A 4 13.54 -9.94 -17.21
N LYS A 5 13.43 -11.16 -17.76
CA LYS A 5 12.30 -11.53 -18.61
C LYS A 5 10.99 -11.51 -17.83
N LEU A 6 11.00 -12.03 -16.61
CA LEU A 6 9.83 -12.00 -15.72
C LEU A 6 9.42 -10.55 -15.39
N LYS A 7 10.38 -9.72 -14.97
CA LYS A 7 10.11 -8.29 -14.68
C LYS A 7 9.55 -7.55 -15.90
N SER A 8 10.11 -7.83 -17.08
CA SER A 8 9.62 -7.25 -18.33
C SER A 8 8.17 -7.65 -18.62
N ALA A 9 7.87 -8.95 -18.47
CA ALA A 9 6.51 -9.46 -18.67
C ALA A 9 5.51 -8.79 -17.70
N LEU A 10 5.83 -8.80 -16.40
CA LEU A 10 4.98 -8.24 -15.36
C LEU A 10 4.77 -6.72 -15.50
N SER A 11 5.76 -5.99 -16.03
CA SER A 11 5.65 -4.54 -16.24
C SER A 11 4.59 -4.14 -17.27
N ASN A 12 4.11 -5.07 -18.09
CA ASN A 12 3.03 -4.83 -19.05
C ASN A 12 1.63 -4.89 -18.41
N TYR A 13 1.54 -5.34 -17.17
CA TYR A 13 0.28 -5.40 -16.44
C TYR A 13 0.13 -4.12 -15.60
N PRO A 14 -0.77 -3.20 -15.97
CA PRO A 14 -1.01 -1.99 -15.19
C PRO A 14 -1.72 -2.34 -13.88
N THR A 15 -1.34 -1.66 -12.81
CA THR A 15 -1.96 -1.81 -11.49
C THR A 15 -2.36 -0.46 -10.93
N GLY A 16 -3.25 -0.47 -9.94
CA GLY A 16 -3.40 0.68 -9.06
C GLY A 16 -2.19 0.84 -8.15
N ILE A 17 -2.15 1.96 -7.45
CA ILE A 17 -1.15 2.27 -6.43
C ILE A 17 -1.85 2.60 -5.13
N VAL A 18 -1.40 1.98 -4.05
CA VAL A 18 -1.84 2.32 -2.70
C VAL A 18 -0.66 2.69 -1.82
N CYS A 19 -0.91 3.52 -0.83
CA CYS A 19 0.02 3.75 0.26
C CYS A 19 -0.47 3.00 1.50
N VAL A 20 0.37 2.17 2.08
CA VAL A 20 0.08 1.47 3.34
C VAL A 20 0.78 2.20 4.47
N PHE A 21 0.02 2.53 5.51
CA PHE A 21 0.51 3.22 6.71
C PHE A 21 0.44 2.32 7.93
N ALA A 22 1.52 2.32 8.72
CA ALA A 22 1.59 1.72 10.04
C ALA A 22 2.00 2.78 11.05
N LYS A 23 1.18 3.02 12.07
CA LYS A 23 1.47 4.01 13.11
C LYS A 23 2.48 3.42 14.10
N THR A 24 3.53 4.20 14.38
CA THR A 24 4.49 3.93 15.44
C THR A 24 4.71 5.21 16.23
N ASP A 25 4.57 5.17 17.56
CA ASP A 25 4.76 6.29 18.49
C ASP A 25 4.26 7.65 17.98
N LYS A 26 5.16 8.46 17.38
CA LYS A 26 4.89 9.86 17.00
C LYS A 26 4.63 10.07 15.51
N PHE A 27 4.80 9.04 14.67
CA PHE A 27 4.65 9.18 13.22
C PHE A 27 4.11 7.91 12.57
N TYR A 28 3.81 8.02 11.31
CA TYR A 28 3.39 6.90 10.46
C TYR A 28 4.55 6.45 9.58
N ASN A 29 4.81 5.14 9.54
CA ASN A 29 5.62 4.55 8.49
C ASN A 29 4.74 4.34 7.27
N ALA A 30 5.25 4.68 6.09
CA ALA A 30 4.52 4.60 4.84
C ALA A 30 5.28 3.76 3.82
N ILE A 31 4.57 3.02 3.02
CA ILE A 31 5.12 2.28 1.89
C ILE A 31 4.16 2.35 0.71
N ILE A 32 4.72 2.54 -0.47
CA ILE A 32 3.98 2.53 -1.74
C ILE A 32 4.04 1.11 -2.31
N VAL A 33 2.89 0.55 -2.59
CA VAL A 33 2.78 -0.81 -3.14
C VAL A 33 1.78 -0.88 -4.29
N ASN A 34 2.01 -1.82 -5.20
CA ASN A 34 1.09 -2.18 -6.26
C ASN A 34 0.59 -3.63 -6.14
N SER A 35 0.93 -4.29 -5.05
CA SER A 35 0.51 -5.67 -4.77
C SER A 35 -0.87 -5.80 -4.12
N PHE A 36 -1.56 -4.69 -3.95
CA PHE A 36 -2.89 -4.65 -3.34
C PHE A 36 -3.93 -5.34 -4.23
N THR A 37 -4.75 -6.19 -3.61
CA THR A 37 -5.91 -6.79 -4.29
C THR A 37 -7.05 -7.10 -3.32
N SER A 38 -8.27 -7.09 -3.83
CA SER A 38 -9.44 -7.58 -3.09
C SER A 38 -9.43 -9.11 -3.05
N VAL A 39 -9.80 -9.67 -1.91
CA VAL A 39 -9.83 -11.13 -1.70
C VAL A 39 -11.26 -11.61 -1.46
N SER A 40 -12.01 -10.91 -0.61
CA SER A 40 -13.36 -11.30 -0.22
C SER A 40 -14.21 -10.07 0.08
N LEU A 41 -15.49 -10.13 -0.26
CA LEU A 41 -16.46 -9.08 0.09
C LEU A 41 -17.21 -9.39 1.38
N ASN A 42 -17.42 -10.67 1.69
CA ASN A 42 -18.08 -11.08 2.91
C ASN A 42 -17.39 -12.34 3.50
N PRO A 43 -16.55 -12.19 4.52
CA PRO A 43 -16.11 -10.92 5.14
C PRO A 43 -15.24 -10.07 4.21
N PRO A 44 -15.14 -8.73 4.45
CA PRO A 44 -14.35 -7.85 3.60
C PRO A 44 -12.86 -8.01 3.88
N ILE A 45 -12.16 -8.66 2.97
CA ILE A 45 -10.74 -8.99 3.08
C ILE A 45 -9.99 -8.49 1.85
N ILE A 46 -8.85 -7.89 2.10
CA ILE A 46 -7.86 -7.50 1.08
C ILE A 46 -6.53 -8.18 1.38
N SER A 47 -5.64 -8.18 0.40
CA SER A 47 -4.24 -8.59 0.60
C SER A 47 -3.28 -7.60 -0.05
N TRP A 48 -2.06 -7.59 0.48
CA TRP A 48 -0.90 -6.94 -0.13
C TRP A 48 0.37 -7.67 0.28
N SER A 49 1.44 -7.49 -0.47
CA SER A 49 2.68 -8.23 -0.26
C SER A 49 3.87 -7.29 -0.08
N LEU A 50 4.80 -7.70 0.78
CA LEU A 50 5.98 -6.94 1.14
C LEU A 50 7.23 -7.82 1.01
N ASP A 51 8.26 -7.29 0.33
CA ASP A 51 9.56 -7.92 0.24
C ASP A 51 10.20 -8.04 1.63
N LYS A 52 10.68 -9.23 1.97
CA LYS A 52 11.37 -9.49 3.24
C LYS A 52 12.65 -8.66 3.41
N LYS A 53 13.25 -8.18 2.32
CA LYS A 53 14.43 -7.31 2.34
C LYS A 53 14.09 -5.84 2.54
N SER A 54 12.82 -5.46 2.54
CA SER A 54 12.42 -4.08 2.79
C SER A 54 12.88 -3.64 4.19
N SER A 55 13.41 -2.42 4.28
CA SER A 55 13.76 -1.79 5.56
C SER A 55 12.53 -1.60 6.48
N LYS A 56 11.33 -1.63 5.91
CA LYS A 56 10.05 -1.50 6.62
C LYS A 56 9.45 -2.84 7.05
N PHE A 57 10.07 -3.94 6.68
CA PHE A 57 9.50 -5.27 6.88
C PHE A 57 9.07 -5.53 8.33
N ASN A 58 9.97 -5.25 9.30
CA ASN A 58 9.68 -5.52 10.72
C ASN A 58 8.53 -4.66 11.25
N VAL A 59 8.43 -3.41 10.82
CA VAL A 59 7.35 -2.50 11.23
C VAL A 59 6.00 -3.06 10.80
N PHE A 60 5.84 -3.38 9.51
CA PHE A 60 4.57 -3.86 8.98
C PHE A 60 4.24 -5.27 9.46
N LYS A 61 5.24 -6.15 9.57
CA LYS A 61 5.05 -7.51 10.06
C LYS A 61 4.47 -7.53 11.47
N ASN A 62 4.91 -6.62 12.34
CA ASN A 62 4.52 -6.57 13.74
C ASN A 62 3.31 -5.66 14.01
N CYS A 63 2.83 -4.95 13.01
CA CYS A 63 1.70 -4.02 13.15
C CYS A 63 0.37 -4.75 12.99
N LYS A 64 -0.49 -4.66 14.00
CA LYS A 64 -1.80 -5.31 13.99
C LYS A 64 -2.84 -4.56 13.16
N SER A 65 -2.69 -3.25 13.05
CA SER A 65 -3.62 -2.38 12.33
C SER A 65 -2.86 -1.54 11.30
N GLN A 66 -3.41 -1.43 10.10
CA GLN A 66 -2.81 -0.66 9.01
C GLN A 66 -3.90 0.14 8.31
N THR A 67 -3.52 1.31 7.80
CA THR A 67 -4.39 2.11 6.94
C THR A 67 -3.90 2.01 5.51
N ILE A 68 -4.77 1.56 4.61
CA ILE A 68 -4.48 1.45 3.19
C ILE A 68 -5.20 2.58 2.47
N VAL A 69 -4.46 3.39 1.72
CA VAL A 69 -4.97 4.59 1.08
C VAL A 69 -4.88 4.44 -0.43
N ILE A 70 -6.04 4.51 -1.10
CA ILE A 70 -6.10 4.48 -2.56
C ILE A 70 -5.79 5.89 -3.07
N LEU A 71 -4.61 6.03 -3.70
CA LEU A 71 -4.10 7.31 -4.15
C LEU A 71 -4.76 7.78 -5.45
N CYS A 72 -4.94 9.09 -5.57
CA CYS A 72 -5.38 9.71 -6.81
C CYS A 72 -4.18 10.19 -7.65
N ASN A 73 -4.43 10.51 -8.91
CA ASN A 73 -3.40 10.93 -9.85
C ASN A 73 -2.65 12.21 -9.43
N ASN A 74 -3.27 13.09 -8.64
CA ASN A 74 -2.63 14.30 -8.12
C ASN A 74 -1.63 14.01 -6.99
N GLN A 75 -1.56 12.79 -6.50
CA GLN A 75 -0.65 12.37 -5.43
C GLN A 75 0.63 11.71 -5.95
N LYS A 76 0.95 11.85 -7.22
CA LYS A 76 2.15 11.28 -7.84
C LYS A 76 3.44 11.75 -7.15
N LYS A 77 3.55 13.04 -6.84
CA LYS A 77 4.71 13.60 -6.14
C LYS A 77 4.88 12.99 -4.75
N PHE A 78 3.79 12.86 -4.01
CA PHE A 78 3.79 12.20 -2.70
C PHE A 78 4.23 10.73 -2.83
N ALA A 79 3.67 9.99 -3.77
CA ALA A 79 4.01 8.58 -3.98
C ALA A 79 5.51 8.41 -4.29
N ASN A 80 6.09 9.25 -5.15
CA ASN A 80 7.53 9.26 -5.44
C ASN A 80 8.36 9.58 -4.20
N GLN A 81 7.94 10.56 -3.41
CA GLN A 81 8.63 10.93 -2.17
C GLN A 81 8.72 9.76 -1.20
N ILE A 82 7.60 9.06 -0.96
CA ILE A 82 7.58 7.89 -0.08
C ILE A 82 8.40 6.74 -0.64
N ALA A 83 8.29 6.47 -1.94
CA ALA A 83 8.99 5.36 -2.57
C ALA A 83 10.51 5.52 -2.59
N PHE A 84 11.03 6.76 -2.73
CA PHE A 84 12.44 6.99 -3.01
C PHE A 84 13.19 7.87 -2.01
N HIS A 85 12.50 8.59 -1.10
CA HIS A 85 13.16 9.57 -0.23
C HIS A 85 12.79 9.42 1.24
N ASN A 86 11.59 9.77 1.63
CA ASN A 86 11.18 9.79 3.03
C ASN A 86 9.87 9.02 3.24
N ASP A 87 9.97 7.95 4.01
CA ASP A 87 8.90 7.01 4.30
C ASP A 87 8.26 7.20 5.68
N LYS A 88 8.62 8.27 6.38
CA LYS A 88 8.03 8.66 7.67
C LYS A 88 7.18 9.90 7.51
N VAL A 89 5.97 9.85 8.02
CA VAL A 89 4.94 10.86 7.83
C VAL A 89 4.40 11.30 9.18
N SER A 90 4.34 12.61 9.40
CA SER A 90 3.75 13.18 10.61
C SER A 90 2.22 12.97 10.65
N GLU A 91 1.62 13.14 11.81
CA GLU A 91 0.15 13.10 11.97
C GLU A 91 -0.54 14.12 11.05
N LEU A 92 0.01 15.33 10.95
CA LEU A 92 -0.56 16.38 10.11
C LEU A 92 -0.49 16.02 8.63
N GLU A 93 0.64 15.54 8.16
CA GLU A 93 0.82 15.09 6.78
C GLU A 93 -0.09 13.91 6.45
N PHE A 94 -0.19 12.94 7.37
CA PHE A 94 -1.10 11.80 7.23
C PHE A 94 -2.55 12.26 7.01
N LYS A 95 -3.04 13.19 7.82
CA LYS A 95 -4.38 13.74 7.66
C LYS A 95 -4.59 14.45 6.31
N LYS A 96 -3.58 15.19 5.85
CA LYS A 96 -3.62 15.84 4.52
C LYS A 96 -3.70 14.81 3.39
N ILE A 97 -2.91 13.75 3.48
CA ILE A 97 -2.92 12.66 2.49
C ILE A 97 -4.30 12.02 2.41
N LEU A 98 -4.91 11.71 3.56
CA LEU A 98 -6.25 11.14 3.61
C LEU A 98 -7.29 12.03 2.91
N LYS A 99 -7.21 13.33 3.14
CA LYS A 99 -8.14 14.29 2.52
C LYS A 99 -8.02 14.37 1.00
N MET A 100 -6.81 14.19 0.47
CA MET A 100 -6.54 14.28 -0.97
C MET A 100 -6.81 12.97 -1.71
N SER A 101 -6.84 11.85 -1.00
CA SER A 101 -6.94 10.52 -1.57
C SER A 101 -8.37 10.15 -1.97
N ILE A 102 -8.51 9.12 -2.80
CA ILE A 102 -9.81 8.60 -3.20
C ILE A 102 -10.57 8.06 -1.99
N CYS A 103 -9.94 7.17 -1.23
CA CYS A 103 -10.50 6.66 0.04
C CYS A 103 -9.42 5.98 0.86
N SER A 104 -9.77 5.72 2.12
CA SER A 104 -8.90 5.04 3.08
C SER A 104 -9.62 3.81 3.64
N LEU A 105 -8.89 2.71 3.75
CA LEU A 105 -9.36 1.46 4.33
C LEU A 105 -8.62 1.24 5.65
N TYR A 106 -9.36 1.20 6.76
CA TYR A 106 -8.79 0.90 8.07
C TYR A 106 -8.89 -0.59 8.31
N CYS A 107 -7.74 -1.25 8.42
CA CYS A 107 -7.66 -2.71 8.38
C CYS A 107 -6.98 -3.30 9.60
N LYS A 108 -7.38 -4.53 9.95
CA LYS A 108 -6.69 -5.37 10.93
C LYS A 108 -6.13 -6.62 10.26
N THR A 109 -4.92 -6.99 10.64
CA THR A 109 -4.27 -8.20 10.12
C THR A 109 -5.03 -9.45 10.58
N LEU A 110 -5.45 -10.28 9.62
CA LEU A 110 -6.01 -11.60 9.86
C LEU A 110 -4.94 -12.68 9.80
N LYS A 111 -4.11 -12.65 8.77
CA LYS A 111 -3.11 -13.68 8.50
C LYS A 111 -1.93 -13.10 7.76
N LYS A 112 -0.76 -13.65 8.04
CA LYS A 112 0.50 -13.34 7.35
C LYS A 112 1.07 -14.64 6.81
N ILE A 113 1.39 -14.68 5.53
CA ILE A 113 1.93 -15.87 4.88
C ILE A 113 3.27 -15.52 4.23
N LYS A 114 4.29 -16.28 4.57
CA LYS A 114 5.59 -16.23 3.90
C LYS A 114 5.49 -16.97 2.57
N ILE A 115 5.67 -16.28 1.46
CA ILE A 115 5.66 -16.86 0.12
C ILE A 115 6.88 -16.35 -0.65
N GLY A 116 7.81 -17.25 -0.99
CA GLY A 116 9.01 -16.88 -1.70
C GLY A 116 9.83 -15.82 -0.95
N ASP A 117 10.17 -14.74 -1.62
CA ASP A 117 10.91 -13.61 -1.06
C ASP A 117 10.00 -12.52 -0.43
N HIS A 118 8.69 -12.77 -0.35
CA HIS A 118 7.68 -11.85 0.18
C HIS A 118 6.90 -12.44 1.34
N PHE A 119 6.25 -11.54 2.10
CA PHE A 119 5.14 -11.84 2.99
C PHE A 119 3.87 -11.24 2.41
N THR A 120 2.81 -12.03 2.39
CA THR A 120 1.47 -11.56 2.03
C THR A 120 0.64 -11.39 3.29
N PHE A 121 0.10 -10.18 3.44
CA PHE A 121 -0.79 -9.82 4.54
C PHE A 121 -2.23 -9.94 4.05
N PHE A 122 -3.04 -10.72 4.75
CA PHE A 122 -4.49 -10.76 4.58
C PHE A 122 -5.10 -9.92 5.69
N MET A 123 -5.87 -8.92 5.33
CA MET A 123 -6.37 -7.93 6.26
C MET A 123 -7.88 -7.78 6.14
N LYS A 124 -8.54 -7.72 7.28
CA LYS A 124 -9.97 -7.45 7.35
C LYS A 124 -10.20 -5.94 7.39
N ILE A 125 -11.03 -5.44 6.49
CA ILE A 125 -11.43 -4.03 6.47
C ILE A 125 -12.44 -3.80 7.61
N LYS A 126 -12.15 -2.84 8.48
CA LYS A 126 -12.99 -2.47 9.62
C LYS A 126 -13.80 -1.21 9.36
N LYS A 127 -13.26 -0.29 8.56
CA LYS A 127 -13.89 0.98 8.24
C LYS A 127 -13.38 1.49 6.90
N ILE A 128 -14.25 2.14 6.16
CA ILE A 128 -13.91 2.84 4.91
C ILE A 128 -14.29 4.30 5.09
N SER A 129 -13.39 5.21 4.67
CA SER A 129 -13.70 6.65 4.62
C SER A 129 -14.72 6.96 3.51
N SER A 130 -15.14 8.21 3.41
CA SER A 130 -15.88 8.68 2.24
C SER A 130 -15.09 8.41 0.96
N ILE A 131 -15.78 8.06 -0.11
CA ILE A 131 -15.18 7.76 -1.41
C ILE A 131 -15.34 8.97 -2.32
N LYS A 132 -14.23 9.47 -2.86
CA LYS A 132 -14.21 10.64 -3.76
C LYS A 132 -14.14 10.19 -5.21
N LYS A 133 -14.81 10.92 -6.09
CA LYS A 133 -14.76 10.71 -7.54
C LYS A 133 -13.52 11.37 -8.13
N LEU A 134 -12.38 10.72 -7.98
CA LEU A 134 -11.08 11.17 -8.49
C LEU A 134 -10.48 10.08 -9.38
N LYS A 135 -9.60 10.49 -10.30
CA LYS A 135 -8.84 9.53 -11.12
C LYS A 135 -7.79 8.84 -10.27
N PRO A 136 -7.69 7.50 -10.31
CA PRO A 136 -6.68 6.77 -9.53
C PRO A 136 -5.28 6.99 -10.09
N LEU A 137 -4.29 6.86 -9.22
CA LEU A 137 -2.89 6.75 -9.62
C LEU A 137 -2.65 5.32 -10.13
N VAL A 138 -2.07 5.22 -11.33
CA VAL A 138 -1.84 3.93 -12.00
C VAL A 138 -0.35 3.72 -12.20
N TYR A 139 0.11 2.50 -11.92
CA TYR A 139 1.48 2.06 -12.16
C TYR A 139 1.54 1.21 -13.42
N TYR A 140 2.32 1.67 -14.39
CA TYR A 140 2.49 0.98 -15.66
C TYR A 140 3.91 1.19 -16.19
N LYS A 141 4.57 0.11 -16.61
CA LYS A 141 5.95 0.13 -17.12
C LYS A 141 6.91 0.93 -16.24
N LYS A 142 6.87 0.66 -14.91
CA LYS A 142 7.71 1.29 -13.88
C LYS A 142 7.47 2.80 -13.68
N ASN A 143 6.34 3.32 -14.14
CA ASN A 143 5.94 4.72 -13.98
C ASN A 143 4.56 4.83 -13.33
N PHE A 144 4.36 5.87 -12.57
CA PHE A 144 3.06 6.27 -12.04
C PHE A 144 2.84 7.78 -12.11
#